data_5e4b18ba097bee201f5d03fec898966d
#
_entry.id   5e4b18ba097bee201f5d03fec898966d
#
_cell.length_a   1.000
_cell.length_b   1.000
_cell.length_c   1.000
_cell.angle_alpha   90.00
_cell.angle_beta   90.00
_cell.angle_gamma   90.00
#
_symmetry.space_group_name_H-M   'P 1'
#
loop_
_entity.id
_entity.type
_entity.pdbx_description
1 polymer ?
#
loop_
_entity_poly.entity_id
_entity_poly.type
_entity_poly.pdbx_seq_one_letter_code
_entity_poly.pdbx_strand_id
1 'polypeptide(L)'
;DASSQLVANLNRAAELIQSFKQVAADRNYSDQRSFDLGDLTEQVVMSLRPGLRKHNLTLNVECQPNLMMNSYPGPYGQVLTNLFLNSVAHAFPDGKPGTVDIQVRESGKDNVEIIFSDNGCGMSLDVRRRAFDPFFTTRRDQGGTGLGLHIVYSIVTNRLGGRLDLDSEPGGGTRIQIILPRTAPLEQAAE
;
A
#
# COMPACT_ATOMS: atom_id res chain seq x y z
N ASP A 1 -15.20 10.47 -27.62
CA ASP A 1 -15.86 9.41 -28.36
C ASP A 1 -16.51 8.42 -27.37
N ALA A 2 -17.83 8.12 -27.59
CA ALA A 2 -18.62 7.27 -26.69
C ALA A 2 -18.00 5.89 -26.45
N SER A 3 -17.32 5.32 -27.45
CA SER A 3 -16.63 4.03 -27.35
C SER A 3 -15.45 4.08 -26.38
N SER A 4 -14.67 5.14 -26.38
CA SER A 4 -13.55 5.33 -25.45
C SER A 4 -14.01 5.52 -24.00
N GLN A 5 -15.14 6.22 -23.81
CA GLN A 5 -15.77 6.35 -22.50
C GLN A 5 -16.33 5.02 -21.98
N LEU A 6 -16.92 4.21 -22.86
CA LEU A 6 -17.44 2.90 -22.49
C LEU A 6 -16.32 1.95 -22.04
N VAL A 7 -15.21 1.91 -22.79
CA VAL A 7 -14.03 1.11 -22.43
C VAL A 7 -13.41 1.58 -21.11
N ALA A 8 -13.30 2.89 -20.89
CA ALA A 8 -12.81 3.44 -19.64
C ALA A 8 -13.72 3.08 -18.44
N ASN A 9 -15.04 3.10 -18.63
CA ASN A 9 -16.00 2.71 -17.60
C ASN A 9 -15.99 1.21 -17.31
N LEU A 10 -15.82 0.36 -18.33
CA LEU A 10 -15.67 -1.07 -18.17
C LEU A 10 -14.37 -1.45 -17.46
N ASN A 11 -13.25 -0.81 -17.79
CA ASN A 11 -11.99 -1.00 -17.09
C ASN A 11 -12.10 -0.55 -15.63
N ARG A 12 -12.79 0.55 -15.36
CA ARG A 12 -13.05 1.06 -14.02
C ARG A 12 -13.92 0.08 -13.20
N ALA A 13 -14.97 -0.49 -13.82
CA ALA A 13 -15.79 -1.51 -13.19
C ALA A 13 -14.98 -2.80 -12.91
N ALA A 14 -14.11 -3.21 -13.83
CA ALA A 14 -13.24 -4.37 -13.66
C ALA A 14 -12.23 -4.15 -12.50
N GLU A 15 -11.61 -2.97 -12.41
CA GLU A 15 -10.70 -2.62 -11.31
C GLU A 15 -11.43 -2.54 -9.96
N LEU A 16 -12.64 -1.98 -9.93
CA LEU A 16 -13.50 -1.99 -8.74
C LEU A 16 -13.84 -3.42 -8.31
N ILE A 17 -14.25 -4.27 -9.24
CA ILE A 17 -14.54 -5.68 -8.98
C ILE A 17 -13.28 -6.41 -8.52
N GLN A 18 -12.12 -6.10 -9.10
CA GLN A 18 -10.85 -6.70 -8.71
C GLN A 18 -10.40 -6.22 -7.33
N SER A 19 -10.58 -4.95 -6.99
CA SER A 19 -10.36 -4.40 -5.66
C SER A 19 -11.32 -5.01 -4.63
N PHE A 20 -12.61 -5.15 -4.97
CA PHE A 20 -13.58 -5.86 -4.13
C PHE A 20 -13.28 -7.37 -4.02
N LYS A 21 -12.83 -8.01 -5.10
CA LYS A 21 -12.38 -9.42 -5.05
C LYS A 21 -11.14 -9.59 -4.19
N GLN A 22 -10.17 -8.68 -4.24
CA GLN A 22 -9.03 -8.71 -3.33
C GLN A 22 -9.44 -8.57 -1.87
N VAL A 23 -10.38 -7.68 -1.56
CA VAL A 23 -10.95 -7.54 -0.21
C VAL A 23 -11.80 -8.77 0.17
N ALA A 24 -12.51 -9.41 -0.80
CA ALA A 24 -13.41 -10.54 -0.55
C ALA A 24 -12.77 -11.93 -0.74
N ALA A 25 -11.75 -12.07 -1.59
CA ALA A 25 -11.10 -13.36 -1.88
C ALA A 25 -10.13 -13.81 -0.78
N ASP A 26 -9.84 -12.96 0.19
CA ASP A 26 -8.85 -13.20 1.23
C ASP A 26 -9.37 -14.03 2.43
N ARG A 27 -10.48 -14.73 2.28
CA ARG A 27 -10.94 -15.67 3.32
C ARG A 27 -9.95 -16.81 3.59
N ASN A 28 -9.08 -17.16 2.62
CA ASN A 28 -8.04 -18.20 2.79
C ASN A 28 -6.67 -17.65 3.23
N TYR A 29 -6.45 -16.31 3.18
CA TYR A 29 -5.26 -15.65 3.73
C TYR A 29 -5.54 -14.91 5.04
N SER A 30 -6.75 -15.06 5.58
CA SER A 30 -7.23 -14.30 6.73
C SER A 30 -6.81 -14.88 8.08
N ASP A 31 -6.08 -16.00 8.10
CA ASP A 31 -5.69 -16.62 9.35
C ASP A 31 -4.47 -15.92 9.95
N GLN A 32 -4.63 -15.51 11.20
CA GLN A 32 -3.53 -15.01 12.02
C GLN A 32 -2.50 -16.13 12.21
N ARG A 33 -1.25 -15.83 11.90
CA ARG A 33 -0.13 -16.78 12.06
C ARG A 33 1.18 -16.09 12.38
N SER A 34 2.14 -16.88 12.86
CA SER A 34 3.50 -16.39 13.07
C SER A 34 4.29 -16.41 11.76
N PHE A 35 5.02 -15.32 11.49
CA PHE A 35 5.91 -15.17 10.34
C PHE A 35 6.99 -14.13 10.64
N ASP A 36 8.10 -14.18 9.89
CA ASP A 36 9.10 -13.12 9.88
C ASP A 36 8.66 -11.99 8.93
N LEU A 37 8.60 -10.74 9.45
CA LEU A 37 8.11 -9.60 8.69
C LEU A 37 9.08 -9.19 7.58
N GLY A 38 10.39 -9.33 7.80
CA GLY A 38 11.41 -9.04 6.81
C GLY A 38 11.32 -10.00 5.62
N ASP A 39 11.26 -11.30 5.89
CA ASP A 39 11.12 -12.33 4.87
C ASP A 39 9.86 -12.13 4.02
N LEU A 40 8.74 -11.83 4.67
CA LEU A 40 7.48 -11.57 3.96
C LEU A 40 7.58 -10.29 3.11
N THR A 41 8.20 -9.23 3.64
CA THR A 41 8.42 -7.99 2.88
C THR A 41 9.23 -8.26 1.62
N GLU A 42 10.33 -9.00 1.74
CA GLU A 42 11.16 -9.36 0.59
C GLU A 42 10.41 -10.21 -0.44
N GLN A 43 9.59 -11.17 -0.01
CA GLN A 43 8.76 -11.98 -0.91
C GLN A 43 7.77 -11.11 -1.71
N VAL A 44 7.08 -10.20 -1.03
CA VAL A 44 6.15 -9.27 -1.70
C VAL A 44 6.90 -8.39 -2.70
N VAL A 45 8.02 -7.81 -2.28
CA VAL A 45 8.88 -6.97 -3.13
C VAL A 45 9.37 -7.72 -4.36
N MET A 46 9.81 -8.96 -4.22
CA MET A 46 10.25 -9.78 -5.35
C MET A 46 9.14 -9.94 -6.39
N SER A 47 7.89 -10.10 -5.97
CA SER A 47 6.74 -10.21 -6.87
C SER A 47 6.43 -8.89 -7.62
N LEU A 48 6.78 -7.74 -7.04
CA LEU A 48 6.53 -6.41 -7.60
C LEU A 48 7.65 -5.92 -8.53
N ARG A 49 8.89 -6.43 -8.37
CA ARG A 49 10.07 -6.02 -9.16
C ARG A 49 9.88 -6.04 -10.68
N PRO A 50 9.21 -7.03 -11.31
CA PRO A 50 9.00 -7.01 -12.77
C PRO A 50 8.20 -5.79 -13.26
N GLY A 51 7.23 -5.32 -12.46
CA GLY A 51 6.46 -4.11 -12.76
C GLY A 51 7.31 -2.84 -12.74
N LEU A 52 8.28 -2.74 -11.82
CA LEU A 52 9.16 -1.58 -11.67
C LEU A 52 10.06 -1.32 -12.86
N ARG A 53 10.65 -2.37 -13.41
CA ARG A 53 11.58 -2.24 -14.55
C ARG A 53 10.92 -1.54 -15.74
N LYS A 54 9.61 -1.67 -15.89
CA LYS A 54 8.83 -0.98 -16.94
C LYS A 54 8.69 0.53 -16.69
N HIS A 55 8.88 0.97 -15.44
CA HIS A 55 8.63 2.36 -15.02
C HIS A 55 9.90 3.12 -14.63
N ASN A 56 11.10 2.59 -14.92
CA ASN A 56 12.39 3.21 -14.54
C ASN A 56 12.51 3.51 -13.03
N LEU A 57 11.93 2.66 -12.19
CA LEU A 57 11.96 2.81 -10.74
C LEU A 57 12.96 1.87 -10.10
N THR A 58 13.73 2.40 -9.15
CA THR A 58 14.60 1.62 -8.25
C THR A 58 13.85 1.35 -6.96
N LEU A 59 13.94 0.13 -6.45
CA LEU A 59 13.35 -0.25 -5.17
C LEU A 59 14.46 -0.76 -4.24
N ASN A 60 14.64 -0.05 -3.14
CA ASN A 60 15.53 -0.44 -2.06
C ASN A 60 14.70 -0.99 -0.90
N VAL A 61 15.19 -2.05 -0.29
CA VAL A 61 14.54 -2.70 0.87
C VAL A 61 15.59 -2.93 1.93
N GLU A 62 15.31 -2.47 3.12
CA GLU A 62 16.12 -2.64 4.31
C GLU A 62 15.25 -3.21 5.42
N CYS A 63 15.46 -4.47 5.76
CA CYS A 63 14.71 -5.16 6.80
C CYS A 63 15.64 -5.58 7.94
N GLN A 64 15.26 -5.24 9.16
CA GLN A 64 15.92 -5.78 10.34
C GLN A 64 15.60 -7.28 10.42
N PRO A 65 16.59 -8.15 10.64
CA PRO A 65 16.37 -9.60 10.71
C PRO A 65 15.63 -10.02 11.99
N ASN A 66 14.97 -11.17 11.93
CA ASN A 66 14.31 -11.81 13.06
C ASN A 66 13.15 -10.98 13.66
N LEU A 67 12.38 -10.29 12.84
CA LEU A 67 11.18 -9.57 13.24
C LEU A 67 9.94 -10.47 13.21
N MET A 68 9.84 -11.35 14.20
CA MET A 68 8.69 -12.25 14.31
C MET A 68 7.42 -11.49 14.68
N MET A 69 6.35 -11.75 13.93
CA MET A 69 5.00 -11.26 14.17
C MET A 69 4.01 -12.41 14.28
N ASN A 70 2.94 -12.20 15.04
CA ASN A 70 1.73 -13.02 15.02
C ASN A 70 0.58 -12.17 14.48
N SER A 71 0.40 -12.19 13.17
CA SER A 71 -0.46 -11.26 12.45
C SER A 71 -1.03 -11.89 11.17
N TYR A 72 -1.51 -11.05 10.26
CA TYR A 72 -2.17 -11.45 9.01
C TYR A 72 -1.28 -11.15 7.80
N PRO A 73 -0.54 -12.14 7.27
CA PRO A 73 0.43 -11.91 6.19
C PRO A 73 -0.19 -11.43 4.87
N GLY A 74 -1.39 -11.93 4.51
CA GLY A 74 -2.09 -11.48 3.30
C GLY A 74 -2.44 -10.00 3.33
N PRO A 75 -3.17 -9.50 4.36
CA PRO A 75 -3.44 -8.09 4.56
C PRO A 75 -2.18 -7.21 4.57
N TYR A 76 -1.09 -7.65 5.20
CA TYR A 76 0.18 -6.93 5.15
C TYR A 76 0.73 -6.82 3.71
N GLY A 77 0.75 -7.92 2.97
CA GLY A 77 1.17 -7.93 1.56
C GLY A 77 0.32 -7.01 0.68
N GLN A 78 -0.98 -6.93 0.95
CA GLN A 78 -1.89 -6.02 0.27
C GLN A 78 -1.58 -4.54 0.57
N VAL A 79 -1.22 -4.21 1.81
CA VAL A 79 -0.76 -2.86 2.18
C VAL A 79 0.44 -2.46 1.33
N LEU A 80 1.50 -3.28 1.29
CA LEU A 80 2.71 -2.99 0.51
C LEU A 80 2.39 -2.86 -0.99
N THR A 81 1.58 -3.77 -1.53
CA THR A 81 1.18 -3.74 -2.95
C THR A 81 0.44 -2.45 -3.30
N ASN A 82 -0.52 -2.01 -2.47
CA ASN A 82 -1.26 -0.77 -2.71
C ASN A 82 -0.37 0.47 -2.62
N LEU A 83 0.53 0.53 -1.64
CA LEU A 83 1.49 1.64 -1.51
C LEU A 83 2.38 1.72 -2.76
N PHE A 84 2.87 0.58 -3.18
CA PHE A 84 3.70 0.48 -4.36
C PHE A 84 2.97 0.91 -5.65
N LEU A 85 1.76 0.40 -5.89
CA LEU A 85 0.95 0.78 -7.04
C LEU A 85 0.62 2.27 -7.05
N ASN A 86 0.41 2.87 -5.87
CA ASN A 86 0.21 4.31 -5.74
C ASN A 86 1.46 5.10 -6.16
N SER A 87 2.67 4.69 -5.74
CA SER A 87 3.90 5.36 -6.17
C SER A 87 4.09 5.24 -7.69
N VAL A 88 3.90 4.06 -8.27
CA VAL A 88 3.97 3.88 -9.74
C VAL A 88 2.95 4.74 -10.47
N ALA A 89 1.73 4.82 -9.96
CA ALA A 89 0.65 5.56 -10.62
C ALA A 89 0.77 7.08 -10.45
N HIS A 90 1.22 7.57 -9.30
CA HIS A 90 1.08 8.97 -8.94
C HIS A 90 2.39 9.73 -8.70
N ALA A 91 3.43 9.05 -8.22
CA ALA A 91 4.65 9.73 -7.78
C ALA A 91 5.55 10.15 -8.95
N PHE A 92 5.57 9.41 -10.04
CA PHE A 92 6.48 9.60 -11.15
C PHE A 92 5.74 9.89 -12.47
N PRO A 93 5.16 11.07 -12.64
CA PRO A 93 4.54 11.45 -13.91
C PRO A 93 5.61 11.45 -15.03
N ASP A 94 5.17 11.13 -16.24
CA ASP A 94 6.00 11.15 -17.45
C ASP A 94 7.14 10.10 -17.49
N GLY A 95 7.06 9.04 -16.66
CA GLY A 95 8.04 7.96 -16.65
C GLY A 95 9.45 8.38 -16.20
N LYS A 96 9.56 9.45 -15.42
CA LYS A 96 10.83 9.89 -14.83
C LYS A 96 11.40 8.79 -13.92
N PRO A 97 12.73 8.60 -13.92
CA PRO A 97 13.35 7.67 -12.99
C PRO A 97 13.11 8.12 -11.55
N GLY A 98 12.92 7.17 -10.66
CA GLY A 98 12.68 7.43 -9.27
C GLY A 98 13.10 6.28 -8.37
N THR A 99 12.99 6.52 -7.08
CA THR A 99 13.35 5.56 -6.04
C THR A 99 12.18 5.38 -5.09
N VAL A 100 11.92 4.14 -4.74
CA VAL A 100 11.03 3.74 -3.65
C VAL A 100 11.87 3.01 -2.61
N ASP A 101 11.78 3.42 -1.36
CA ASP A 101 12.50 2.83 -0.25
C ASP A 101 11.52 2.22 0.75
N ILE A 102 11.81 1.00 1.20
CA ILE A 102 11.06 0.31 2.25
C ILE A 102 12.03 -0.03 3.38
N GLN A 103 11.74 0.45 4.58
CA GLN A 103 12.49 0.12 5.78
C GLN A 103 11.57 -0.59 6.77
N VAL A 104 12.03 -1.69 7.33
CA VAL A 104 11.28 -2.48 8.33
C VAL A 104 12.18 -2.69 9.54
N ARG A 105 11.73 -2.21 10.70
CA ARG A 105 12.51 -2.27 11.93
C ARG A 105 11.64 -2.44 13.17
N GLU A 106 12.27 -2.80 14.26
CA GLU A 106 11.66 -2.80 15.58
C GLU A 106 11.29 -1.38 16.03
N SER A 107 10.13 -1.24 16.68
CA SER A 107 9.65 0.02 17.24
C SER A 107 9.24 -0.18 18.70
N GLY A 108 10.23 -0.17 19.59
CA GLY A 108 10.04 -0.57 20.98
C GLY A 108 9.85 -2.09 21.12
N LYS A 109 9.34 -2.52 22.28
CA LYS A 109 9.27 -3.95 22.63
C LYS A 109 8.18 -4.72 21.88
N ASP A 110 7.03 -4.09 21.68
CA ASP A 110 5.81 -4.77 21.27
C ASP A 110 5.33 -4.34 19.86
N ASN A 111 6.08 -3.49 19.17
CA ASN A 111 5.71 -2.97 17.86
C ASN A 111 6.83 -3.13 16.83
N VAL A 112 6.45 -3.05 15.58
CA VAL A 112 7.33 -2.89 14.43
C VAL A 112 6.97 -1.62 13.68
N GLU A 113 7.95 -1.04 13.01
CA GLU A 113 7.78 0.13 12.16
C GLU A 113 8.12 -0.23 10.72
N ILE A 114 7.23 0.13 9.82
CA ILE A 114 7.44 0.07 8.38
C ILE A 114 7.43 1.50 7.85
N ILE A 115 8.48 1.89 7.17
CA ILE A 115 8.58 3.16 6.47
C ILE A 115 8.59 2.87 4.99
N PHE A 116 7.59 3.35 4.29
CA PHE A 116 7.51 3.35 2.84
C PHE A 116 7.69 4.77 2.34
N SER A 117 8.65 5.02 1.45
CA SER A 117 8.86 6.35 0.91
C SER A 117 9.20 6.32 -0.58
N ASP A 118 8.82 7.37 -1.29
CA ASP A 118 9.23 7.63 -2.66
C ASP A 118 9.79 9.07 -2.79
N ASN A 119 10.66 9.27 -3.78
CA ASN A 119 11.20 10.58 -4.13
C ASN A 119 10.46 11.23 -5.30
N GLY A 120 9.17 10.96 -5.41
CA GLY A 120 8.32 11.43 -6.48
C GLY A 120 7.87 12.89 -6.37
N CYS A 121 6.81 13.25 -7.08
CA CYS A 121 6.30 14.62 -7.13
C CYS A 121 5.63 15.08 -5.83
N GLY A 122 5.35 14.18 -4.89
CA GLY A 122 4.67 14.50 -3.65
C GLY A 122 3.23 14.98 -3.81
N MET A 123 2.67 15.52 -2.73
CA MET A 123 1.27 15.93 -2.64
C MET A 123 1.15 17.36 -2.13
N SER A 124 0.17 18.11 -2.66
CA SER A 124 -0.26 19.35 -2.05
C SER A 124 -0.96 19.10 -0.71
N LEU A 125 -1.05 20.14 0.13
CA LEU A 125 -1.72 20.04 1.43
C LEU A 125 -3.17 19.53 1.30
N ASP A 126 -3.90 19.99 0.29
CA ASP A 126 -5.30 19.58 0.06
C ASP A 126 -5.40 18.11 -0.36
N VAL A 127 -4.49 17.63 -1.21
CA VAL A 127 -4.40 16.22 -1.60
C VAL A 127 -4.04 15.36 -0.39
N ARG A 128 -3.03 15.78 0.40
CA ARG A 128 -2.59 15.05 1.59
C ARG A 128 -3.69 14.88 2.62
N ARG A 129 -4.49 15.92 2.88
CA ARG A 129 -5.62 15.87 3.83
C ARG A 129 -6.69 14.87 3.44
N ARG A 130 -6.85 14.61 2.15
CA ARG A 130 -7.88 13.76 1.59
C ARG A 130 -7.35 12.42 1.07
N ALA A 131 -6.05 12.17 1.22
CA ALA A 131 -5.38 11.02 0.63
C ALA A 131 -6.00 9.66 1.03
N PHE A 132 -6.57 9.58 2.23
CA PHE A 132 -7.24 8.39 2.74
C PHE A 132 -8.76 8.38 2.55
N ASP A 133 -9.35 9.45 1.99
CA ASP A 133 -10.79 9.48 1.70
C ASP A 133 -11.13 8.45 0.63
N PRO A 134 -12.19 7.65 0.80
CA PRO A 134 -12.61 6.71 -0.21
C PRO A 134 -13.00 7.44 -1.51
N PHE A 135 -12.62 6.87 -2.65
CA PHE A 135 -12.87 7.40 -3.99
C PHE A 135 -12.20 8.74 -4.32
N PHE A 136 -11.30 9.23 -3.45
CA PHE A 136 -10.50 10.40 -3.76
C PHE A 136 -9.29 10.02 -4.61
N THR A 137 -9.15 10.63 -5.77
CA THR A 137 -8.03 10.42 -6.69
C THR A 137 -7.73 11.67 -7.51
N THR A 138 -6.46 11.93 -7.74
CA THR A 138 -5.97 12.98 -8.64
C THR A 138 -5.88 12.52 -10.10
N ARG A 139 -6.13 11.23 -10.38
CA ARG A 139 -6.05 10.61 -11.72
C ARG A 139 -7.36 9.94 -12.15
N ARG A 140 -8.48 10.59 -11.90
CA ARG A 140 -9.79 10.04 -12.26
C ARG A 140 -9.91 9.77 -13.76
N ASP A 141 -9.34 10.64 -14.59
CA ASP A 141 -9.39 10.53 -16.05
C ASP A 141 -8.48 9.43 -16.61
N GLN A 142 -7.54 8.93 -15.79
CA GLN A 142 -6.61 7.86 -16.15
C GLN A 142 -6.97 6.52 -15.50
N GLY A 143 -8.22 6.36 -14.99
CA GLY A 143 -8.70 5.11 -14.41
C GLY A 143 -8.48 4.97 -12.90
N GLY A 144 -7.91 5.95 -12.22
CA GLY A 144 -7.69 5.89 -10.77
C GLY A 144 -9.00 5.71 -9.99
N THR A 145 -9.11 4.62 -9.21
CA THR A 145 -10.31 4.30 -8.41
C THR A 145 -10.44 5.14 -7.15
N GLY A 146 -9.33 5.66 -6.64
CA GLY A 146 -9.27 6.39 -5.36
C GLY A 146 -9.48 5.49 -4.14
N LEU A 147 -9.27 4.19 -4.26
CA LEU A 147 -9.44 3.23 -3.17
C LEU A 147 -8.12 2.77 -2.56
N GLY A 148 -6.98 2.89 -3.26
CA GLY A 148 -5.71 2.30 -2.85
C GLY A 148 -5.26 2.72 -1.45
N LEU A 149 -5.15 4.02 -1.15
CA LEU A 149 -4.76 4.50 0.19
C LEU A 149 -5.86 4.30 1.24
N HIS A 150 -7.14 4.37 0.85
CA HIS A 150 -8.24 4.03 1.76
C HIS A 150 -8.16 2.56 2.23
N ILE A 151 -7.86 1.63 1.31
CA ILE A 151 -7.65 0.21 1.63
C ILE A 151 -6.45 0.05 2.58
N VAL A 152 -5.33 0.73 2.31
CA VAL A 152 -4.16 0.75 3.20
C VAL A 152 -4.55 1.19 4.60
N TYR A 153 -5.26 2.33 4.72
CA TYR A 153 -5.73 2.85 6.00
C TYR A 153 -6.61 1.83 6.73
N SER A 154 -7.62 1.30 6.04
CA SER A 154 -8.56 0.33 6.61
C SER A 154 -7.86 -0.95 7.09
N ILE A 155 -6.96 -1.51 6.30
CA ILE A 155 -6.22 -2.73 6.68
C ILE A 155 -5.33 -2.45 7.90
N VAL A 156 -4.56 -1.38 7.88
CA VAL A 156 -3.63 -1.05 8.96
C VAL A 156 -4.37 -0.83 10.27
N THR A 157 -5.46 -0.04 10.25
CA THR A 157 -6.17 0.34 11.47
C THR A 157 -7.12 -0.73 11.97
N ASN A 158 -7.89 -1.36 11.08
CA ASN A 158 -8.97 -2.26 11.49
C ASN A 158 -8.52 -3.73 11.55
N ARG A 159 -7.61 -4.15 10.64
CA ARG A 159 -7.21 -5.55 10.56
C ARG A 159 -5.92 -5.83 11.31
N LEU A 160 -4.89 -5.00 11.09
CA LEU A 160 -3.57 -5.20 11.69
C LEU A 160 -3.43 -4.55 13.07
N GLY A 161 -4.41 -3.72 13.48
CA GLY A 161 -4.43 -3.07 14.80
C GLY A 161 -3.37 -1.99 14.97
N GLY A 162 -2.89 -1.44 13.87
CA GLY A 162 -1.82 -0.44 13.84
C GLY A 162 -2.32 0.99 13.64
N ARG A 163 -1.36 1.86 13.35
CA ARG A 163 -1.59 3.25 12.94
C ARG A 163 -0.65 3.61 11.82
N LEU A 164 -1.03 4.61 11.03
CA LEU A 164 -0.19 5.15 9.97
C LEU A 164 -0.22 6.67 9.96
N ASP A 165 0.88 7.23 9.54
CA ASP A 165 1.06 8.66 9.29
C ASP A 165 1.57 8.89 7.88
N LEU A 166 1.12 9.99 7.25
CA LEU A 166 1.46 10.37 5.89
C LEU A 166 2.10 11.75 5.91
N ASP A 167 3.33 11.82 5.45
CA ASP A 167 4.02 13.07 5.20
C ASP A 167 4.38 13.19 3.72
N SER A 168 4.06 14.35 3.15
CA SER A 168 4.32 14.63 1.73
C SER A 168 4.18 16.13 1.47
N GLU A 169 5.03 16.64 0.58
CA GLU A 169 5.00 18.01 0.10
C GLU A 169 5.30 18.04 -1.41
N PRO A 170 4.85 19.05 -2.15
CA PRO A 170 5.14 19.15 -3.58
C PRO A 170 6.64 19.16 -3.86
N GLY A 171 7.10 18.22 -4.68
CA GLY A 171 8.51 18.02 -5.03
C GLY A 171 9.35 17.29 -3.98
N GLY A 172 8.80 16.99 -2.80
CA GLY A 172 9.50 16.31 -1.70
C GLY A 172 9.23 14.79 -1.61
N GLY A 173 8.44 14.24 -2.53
CA GLY A 173 8.05 12.83 -2.48
C GLY A 173 6.97 12.54 -1.44
N THR A 174 6.82 11.27 -1.12
CA THR A 174 5.84 10.81 -0.13
C THR A 174 6.50 9.86 0.86
N ARG A 175 6.18 10.00 2.14
CA ARG A 175 6.60 9.11 3.22
C ARG A 175 5.37 8.65 3.99
N ILE A 176 5.21 7.35 4.12
CA ILE A 176 4.18 6.71 4.94
C ILE A 176 4.86 5.88 6.01
N GLN A 177 4.59 6.21 7.26
CA GLN A 177 5.06 5.50 8.43
C GLN A 177 3.92 4.66 8.99
N ILE A 178 4.15 3.38 9.16
CA ILE A 178 3.16 2.42 9.69
C ILE A 178 3.76 1.80 10.95
N ILE A 179 3.01 1.83 12.05
CA ILE A 179 3.36 1.15 13.28
C ILE A 179 2.34 0.04 13.52
N LEU A 180 2.82 -1.20 13.60
CA LEU A 180 1.99 -2.38 13.83
C LEU A 180 2.37 -3.04 15.17
N PRO A 181 1.40 -3.55 15.93
CA PRO A 181 1.71 -4.43 17.06
C PRO A 181 2.29 -5.75 16.53
N ARG A 182 3.24 -6.34 17.24
CA ARG A 182 3.78 -7.66 16.90
C ARG A 182 2.71 -8.77 16.92
N THR A 183 1.67 -8.58 17.74
CA THR A 183 0.50 -9.44 17.76
C THR A 183 -0.72 -8.62 17.37
N ALA A 184 -1.27 -8.92 16.20
CA ALA A 184 -2.49 -8.27 15.72
C ALA A 184 -3.70 -8.67 16.60
N PRO A 185 -4.72 -7.79 16.72
CA PRO A 185 -5.97 -8.16 17.38
C PRO A 185 -6.64 -9.34 16.68
N LEU A 186 -7.29 -10.20 17.45
CA LEU A 186 -8.17 -11.22 16.89
C LEU A 186 -9.38 -10.54 16.24
N GLU A 187 -9.80 -11.06 15.09
CA GLU A 187 -11.04 -10.63 14.48
C GLU A 187 -12.19 -10.94 15.43
N GLN A 188 -12.88 -9.90 15.91
CA GLN A 188 -14.14 -10.14 16.61
C GLN A 188 -15.11 -10.73 15.60
N ALA A 189 -15.55 -11.97 15.81
CA ALA A 189 -16.62 -12.55 15.02
C ALA A 189 -17.80 -11.56 15.09
N ALA A 190 -18.22 -11.04 13.93
CA ALA A 190 -19.44 -10.27 13.85
C ALA A 190 -20.59 -11.20 14.24
N GLU A 191 -21.22 -10.91 15.40
CA GLU A 191 -22.47 -11.56 15.81
C GLU A 191 -23.62 -11.20 14.85
#